data_99eb1466dda13aaa4835243dab924f02
#
_entry.id   99eb1466dda13aaa4835243dab924f02
#
_cell.length_a   1.000
_cell.length_b   1.000
_cell.length_c   1.000
_cell.angle_alpha   90.00
_cell.angle_beta   90.00
_cell.angle_gamma   90.00
#
_symmetry.space_group_name_H-M   'P 1'
#
loop_
_entity.id
_entity.type
_entity.pdbx_description
1 polymer ?
#
loop_
_entity_poly.entity_id
_entity_poly.type
_entity_poly.pdbx_seq_one_letter_code
_entity_poly.pdbx_strand_id
1 'polypeptide(L)'
;MASIETPHHSKIETSVDVDVPALLEEYYVEDSIERFNLYRRLSQAVTDAEIDEWEQELQDRFGPPPESAYNLTMAARMKLCASGIGLVNVTVKSEAMILHCPDKDSETGKAFYDEGGFDKLLSKLEAAAGGQFKVVKENKRVKFMIRGLESLDSALEKLQAVSDGESTHVPIEQ
;
A
#
# COMPACT_ATOMS: atom_id res chain seq x y z
N MET A 1 18.43 -9.77 -34.94
CA MET A 1 17.78 -10.21 -33.70
C MET A 1 17.30 -8.99 -32.95
N ALA A 2 16.00 -8.77 -32.90
CA ALA A 2 15.41 -7.65 -32.20
C ALA A 2 15.38 -8.00 -30.71
N SER A 3 16.14 -7.27 -29.89
CA SER A 3 16.00 -7.29 -28.45
C SER A 3 14.65 -6.63 -28.14
N ILE A 4 13.70 -7.39 -27.64
CA ILE A 4 12.50 -6.83 -27.06
C ILE A 4 12.93 -6.24 -25.72
N GLU A 5 13.22 -4.95 -25.71
CA GLU A 5 13.31 -4.20 -24.46
C GLU A 5 11.90 -4.16 -23.86
N THR A 6 11.66 -5.01 -22.88
CA THR A 6 10.54 -4.80 -21.99
C THR A 6 10.72 -3.44 -21.33
N PRO A 7 9.71 -2.55 -21.36
CA PRO A 7 9.85 -1.28 -20.69
C PRO A 7 10.16 -1.56 -19.22
N HIS A 8 11.33 -1.13 -18.78
CA HIS A 8 11.64 -1.03 -17.38
C HIS A 8 10.64 -0.01 -16.80
N HIS A 9 9.51 -0.50 -16.33
CA HIS A 9 8.76 0.22 -15.33
C HIS A 9 9.70 0.28 -14.14
N SER A 10 10.26 1.45 -13.89
CA SER A 10 10.99 1.74 -12.67
C SER A 10 10.06 1.32 -11.55
N LYS A 11 10.35 0.18 -10.92
CA LYS A 11 9.53 -0.35 -9.85
C LYS A 11 9.57 0.69 -8.74
N ILE A 12 8.49 1.44 -8.56
CA ILE A 12 8.37 2.41 -7.47
C ILE A 12 8.56 1.62 -6.20
N GLU A 13 9.63 1.92 -5.46
CA GLU A 13 9.85 1.32 -4.16
C GLU A 13 8.93 2.01 -3.16
N THR A 14 7.81 1.35 -2.88
CA THR A 14 6.79 1.86 -1.97
C THR A 14 7.06 1.36 -0.56
N SER A 15 7.01 2.26 0.42
CA SER A 15 7.10 1.94 1.84
C SER A 15 5.79 2.23 2.58
N VAL A 16 5.59 1.54 3.69
CA VAL A 16 4.44 1.73 4.59
C VAL A 16 4.96 1.86 6.00
N ASP A 17 4.57 2.93 6.68
CA ASP A 17 4.88 3.21 8.07
C ASP A 17 3.59 3.24 8.90
N VAL A 18 3.54 2.41 9.93
CA VAL A 18 2.41 2.34 10.87
C VAL A 18 2.91 2.61 12.30
N ASP A 19 2.07 3.20 13.13
CA ASP A 19 2.38 3.54 14.52
C ASP A 19 1.99 2.45 15.54
N VAL A 20 1.75 1.25 15.04
CA VAL A 20 1.51 0.04 15.84
C VAL A 20 2.60 -0.99 15.59
N PRO A 21 2.88 -1.91 16.54
CA PRO A 21 3.83 -2.98 16.30
C PRO A 21 3.41 -3.84 15.10
N ALA A 22 4.28 -3.93 14.09
CA ALA A 22 4.08 -4.70 12.87
C ALA A 22 5.35 -5.52 12.60
N LEU A 23 5.46 -6.66 13.25
CA LEU A 23 6.68 -7.50 13.24
C LEU A 23 6.37 -8.95 13.62
N LEU A 24 7.32 -9.83 13.34
CA LEU A 24 7.35 -11.20 13.85
C LEU A 24 8.10 -11.21 15.18
N GLU A 25 7.36 -11.43 16.27
CA GLU A 25 7.93 -11.52 17.63
C GLU A 25 8.85 -12.75 17.77
N GLU A 26 9.93 -12.60 18.57
CA GLU A 26 10.87 -13.71 18.80
C GLU A 26 10.23 -14.92 19.46
N TYR A 27 9.26 -14.71 20.35
CA TYR A 27 8.54 -15.82 20.99
C TYR A 27 7.63 -16.58 20.02
N TYR A 28 7.22 -15.94 18.92
CA TYR A 28 6.33 -16.55 17.89
C TYR A 28 7.13 -17.30 16.83
N VAL A 29 8.21 -16.71 16.34
CA VAL A 29 9.16 -17.37 15.45
C VAL A 29 10.55 -17.23 16.06
N GLU A 30 10.98 -18.26 16.81
CA GLU A 30 12.22 -18.20 17.61
C GLU A 30 13.48 -18.12 16.76
N ASP A 31 13.51 -18.82 15.64
CA ASP A 31 14.69 -18.85 14.77
C ASP A 31 14.84 -17.56 13.97
N SER A 32 15.96 -16.87 14.14
CA SER A 32 16.21 -15.57 13.48
C SER A 32 16.41 -15.68 11.97
N ILE A 33 16.94 -16.81 11.48
CA ILE A 33 17.11 -17.07 10.04
C ILE A 33 15.76 -17.30 9.42
N GLU A 34 14.90 -18.05 10.10
CA GLU A 34 13.53 -18.27 9.65
C GLU A 34 12.72 -16.97 9.60
N ARG A 35 12.81 -16.12 10.65
CA ARG A 35 12.20 -14.79 10.64
C ARG A 35 12.66 -13.95 9.46
N PHE A 36 13.98 -13.92 9.20
CA PHE A 36 14.53 -13.20 8.06
C PHE A 36 13.97 -13.69 6.72
N ASN A 37 13.88 -15.01 6.54
CA ASN A 37 13.33 -15.61 5.32
C ASN A 37 11.85 -15.29 5.15
N LEU A 38 11.07 -15.30 6.23
CA LEU A 38 9.66 -14.92 6.23
C LEU A 38 9.48 -13.45 5.85
N TYR A 39 10.25 -12.53 6.44
CA TYR A 39 10.23 -11.11 6.05
C TYR A 39 10.59 -10.90 4.58
N ARG A 40 11.63 -11.57 4.12
CA ARG A 40 12.05 -11.47 2.71
C ARG A 40 10.95 -11.91 1.75
N ARG A 41 10.29 -13.02 2.03
CA ARG A 41 9.19 -13.54 1.20
C ARG A 41 8.00 -12.58 1.21
N LEU A 42 7.62 -12.08 2.36
CA LEU A 42 6.53 -11.09 2.47
C LEU A 42 6.85 -9.80 1.70
N SER A 43 8.09 -9.32 1.77
CA SER A 43 8.52 -8.12 1.04
C SER A 43 8.51 -8.29 -0.48
N GLN A 44 8.59 -9.53 -0.96
CA GLN A 44 8.58 -9.89 -2.38
C GLN A 44 7.17 -10.21 -2.91
N ALA A 45 6.17 -10.30 -2.04
CA ALA A 45 4.79 -10.55 -2.43
C ALA A 45 4.29 -9.45 -3.38
N VAL A 46 3.66 -9.87 -4.47
CA VAL A 46 3.11 -8.96 -5.49
C VAL A 46 1.60 -9.11 -5.66
N THR A 47 0.99 -10.04 -4.95
CA THR A 47 -0.46 -10.28 -4.93
C THR A 47 -0.97 -10.51 -3.51
N ASP A 48 -2.25 -10.22 -3.27
CA ASP A 48 -2.92 -10.54 -2.01
C ASP A 48 -2.93 -12.05 -1.74
N ALA A 49 -3.06 -12.87 -2.77
CA ALA A 49 -3.02 -14.34 -2.62
C ALA A 49 -1.69 -14.83 -2.04
N GLU A 50 -0.57 -14.22 -2.43
CA GLU A 50 0.75 -14.56 -1.85
C GLU A 50 0.85 -14.17 -0.37
N ILE A 51 0.19 -13.08 0.04
CA ILE A 51 0.09 -12.67 1.45
C ILE A 51 -0.82 -13.65 2.21
N ASP A 52 -1.94 -14.06 1.63
CA ASP A 52 -2.84 -15.07 2.23
C ASP A 52 -2.11 -16.40 2.46
N GLU A 53 -1.34 -16.87 1.48
CA GLU A 53 -0.50 -18.08 1.60
C GLU A 53 0.55 -17.94 2.71
N TRP A 54 1.15 -16.76 2.83
CA TRP A 54 2.13 -16.46 3.87
C TRP A 54 1.49 -16.46 5.27
N GLU A 55 0.30 -15.89 5.43
CA GLU A 55 -0.48 -15.93 6.69
C GLU A 55 -0.86 -17.37 7.06
N GLN A 56 -1.31 -18.14 6.07
CA GLN A 56 -1.69 -19.53 6.28
C GLN A 56 -0.47 -20.38 6.72
N GLU A 57 0.69 -20.16 6.13
CA GLU A 57 1.94 -20.81 6.53
C GLU A 57 2.31 -20.48 7.99
N LEU A 58 2.18 -19.21 8.40
CA LEU A 58 2.42 -18.82 9.79
C LEU A 58 1.49 -19.57 10.74
N GLN A 59 0.20 -19.60 10.43
CA GLN A 59 -0.81 -20.31 11.21
C GLN A 59 -0.50 -21.81 11.34
N ASP A 60 -0.11 -22.45 10.23
CA ASP A 60 0.15 -23.89 10.18
C ASP A 60 1.43 -24.29 10.91
N ARG A 61 2.47 -23.45 10.84
CA ARG A 61 3.79 -23.76 11.40
C ARG A 61 3.99 -23.29 12.83
N PHE A 62 3.43 -22.15 13.19
CA PHE A 62 3.69 -21.47 14.46
C PHE A 62 2.44 -21.26 15.31
N GLY A 63 1.27 -21.65 14.82
CA GLY A 63 -0.02 -21.42 15.47
C GLY A 63 -0.60 -20.03 15.22
N PRO A 64 -1.67 -19.65 15.94
CA PRO A 64 -2.36 -18.37 15.73
C PRO A 64 -1.40 -17.18 15.76
N PRO A 65 -1.33 -16.37 14.69
CA PRO A 65 -0.46 -15.21 14.65
C PRO A 65 -0.83 -14.17 15.71
N PRO A 66 0.14 -13.58 16.41
CA PRO A 66 -0.11 -12.46 17.30
C PRO A 66 -0.51 -11.20 16.52
N GLU A 67 -1.07 -10.22 17.21
CA GLU A 67 -1.52 -8.96 16.63
C GLU A 67 -0.40 -8.24 15.84
N SER A 68 0.83 -8.30 16.34
CA SER A 68 2.00 -7.72 15.64
C SER A 68 2.26 -8.35 14.25
N ALA A 69 2.07 -9.67 14.13
CA ALA A 69 2.16 -10.37 12.85
C ALA A 69 0.98 -10.03 11.93
N TYR A 70 -0.22 -9.91 12.48
CA TYR A 70 -1.41 -9.44 11.74
C TYR A 70 -1.20 -8.02 11.20
N ASN A 71 -0.72 -7.11 12.02
CA ASN A 71 -0.39 -5.74 11.59
C ASN A 71 0.66 -5.71 10.47
N LEU A 72 1.61 -6.63 10.51
CA LEU A 72 2.63 -6.78 9.47
C LEU A 72 2.01 -7.16 8.11
N THR A 73 1.05 -8.09 8.09
CA THR A 73 0.32 -8.45 6.86
C THR A 73 -0.56 -7.33 6.35
N MET A 74 -1.19 -6.57 7.26
CA MET A 74 -1.95 -5.36 6.89
C MET A 74 -1.06 -4.32 6.21
N ALA A 75 0.14 -4.08 6.74
CA ALA A 75 1.11 -3.17 6.12
C ALA A 75 1.58 -3.68 4.75
N ALA A 76 1.77 -5.00 4.58
CA ALA A 76 2.11 -5.59 3.29
C ALA A 76 0.99 -5.40 2.25
N ARG A 77 -0.27 -5.57 2.62
CA ARG A 77 -1.43 -5.30 1.75
C ARG A 77 -1.53 -3.83 1.37
N MET A 78 -1.30 -2.93 2.32
CA MET A 78 -1.24 -1.48 2.05
C MET A 78 -0.14 -1.15 1.04
N LYS A 79 1.02 -1.78 1.15
CA LYS A 79 2.13 -1.60 0.21
C LYS A 79 1.73 -2.02 -1.21
N LEU A 80 1.01 -3.13 -1.39
CA LEU A 80 0.51 -3.56 -2.70
C LEU A 80 -0.46 -2.54 -3.29
N CYS A 81 -1.45 -2.10 -2.52
CA CYS A 81 -2.41 -1.08 -2.94
C CYS A 81 -1.71 0.22 -3.36
N ALA A 82 -0.82 0.72 -2.51
CA ALA A 82 -0.11 1.98 -2.73
C ALA A 82 0.80 1.92 -3.95
N SER A 83 1.53 0.82 -4.13
CA SER A 83 2.38 0.58 -5.29
C SER A 83 1.56 0.57 -6.59
N GLY A 84 0.39 -0.05 -6.58
CA GLY A 84 -0.51 -0.14 -7.73
C GLY A 84 -1.05 1.21 -8.21
N ILE A 85 -1.13 2.20 -7.34
CA ILE A 85 -1.60 3.56 -7.66
C ILE A 85 -0.48 4.61 -7.72
N GLY A 86 0.78 4.17 -7.69
CA GLY A 86 1.94 5.04 -7.89
C GLY A 86 2.38 5.85 -6.68
N LEU A 87 1.95 5.49 -5.47
CA LEU A 87 2.41 6.13 -4.23
C LEU A 87 3.79 5.62 -3.83
N VAL A 88 4.60 6.50 -3.26
CA VAL A 88 5.95 6.14 -2.76
C VAL A 88 5.97 5.82 -1.27
N ASN A 89 4.99 6.31 -0.51
CA ASN A 89 4.86 5.99 0.91
C ASN A 89 3.41 6.14 1.37
N VAL A 90 3.02 5.30 2.31
CA VAL A 90 1.79 5.44 3.11
C VAL A 90 2.19 5.45 4.57
N THR A 91 1.78 6.49 5.29
CA THR A 91 1.98 6.61 6.74
C THR A 91 0.62 6.55 7.43
N VAL A 92 0.45 5.62 8.38
CA VAL A 92 -0.74 5.56 9.24
C VAL A 92 -0.32 5.92 10.65
N LYS A 93 -0.84 7.02 11.16
CA LYS A 93 -0.52 7.54 12.49
C LYS A 93 -1.68 8.31 13.07
N SER A 94 -2.04 8.00 14.31
CA SER A 94 -2.98 8.80 15.11
C SER A 94 -4.30 9.08 14.37
N GLU A 95 -5.01 8.05 13.95
CA GLU A 95 -6.29 8.13 13.24
C GLU A 95 -6.24 8.85 11.87
N ALA A 96 -5.04 9.02 11.31
CA ALA A 96 -4.84 9.59 9.99
C ALA A 96 -3.98 8.70 9.09
N MET A 97 -4.26 8.73 7.81
CA MET A 97 -3.44 8.11 6.79
C MET A 97 -2.93 9.18 5.83
N ILE A 98 -1.64 9.19 5.59
CA ILE A 98 -0.98 10.11 4.68
C ILE A 98 -0.48 9.35 3.47
N LEU A 99 -0.94 9.74 2.30
CA LEU A 99 -0.55 9.17 1.02
C LEU A 99 0.46 10.10 0.35
N HIS A 100 1.68 9.63 0.16
CA HIS A 100 2.77 10.41 -0.42
C HIS A 100 2.93 10.11 -1.91
N CYS A 101 2.74 11.13 -2.73
CA CYS A 101 3.02 11.07 -4.16
C CYS A 101 4.54 11.16 -4.41
N PRO A 102 5.04 10.64 -5.55
CA PRO A 102 6.43 10.77 -5.90
C PRO A 102 6.85 12.23 -6.10
N ASP A 103 8.13 12.52 -5.89
CA ASP A 103 8.72 13.83 -6.17
C ASP A 103 8.58 14.15 -7.66
N LYS A 104 8.10 15.35 -7.99
CA LYS A 104 7.85 15.79 -9.38
C LYS A 104 9.08 15.75 -10.27
N ASP A 105 10.26 15.94 -9.70
CA ASP A 105 11.50 15.95 -10.45
C ASP A 105 12.17 14.58 -10.54
N SER A 106 11.68 13.58 -9.79
CA SER A 106 12.16 12.22 -9.91
C SER A 106 11.68 11.60 -11.23
N GLU A 107 12.41 10.61 -11.71
CA GLU A 107 12.05 9.89 -12.93
C GLU A 107 10.65 9.22 -12.82
N THR A 108 10.39 8.60 -11.70
CA THR A 108 9.08 8.01 -11.37
C THR A 108 7.99 9.07 -11.22
N GLY A 109 8.31 10.24 -10.65
CA GLY A 109 7.38 11.34 -10.51
C GLY A 109 6.99 11.94 -11.86
N LYS A 110 7.95 12.17 -12.74
CA LYS A 110 7.67 12.66 -14.10
C LYS A 110 6.70 11.71 -14.83
N ALA A 111 6.99 10.42 -14.83
CA ALA A 111 6.09 9.42 -15.41
C ALA A 111 4.70 9.45 -14.77
N PHE A 112 4.62 9.48 -13.44
CA PHE A 112 3.36 9.53 -12.69
C PHE A 112 2.49 10.74 -13.06
N TYR A 113 3.08 11.94 -13.11
CA TYR A 113 2.34 13.16 -13.43
C TYR A 113 2.02 13.27 -14.93
N ASP A 114 2.93 12.89 -15.81
CA ASP A 114 2.75 12.95 -17.26
C ASP A 114 1.67 11.96 -17.75
N GLU A 115 1.52 10.83 -17.09
CA GLU A 115 0.48 9.82 -17.39
C GLU A 115 -0.86 10.12 -16.71
N GLY A 116 -0.98 11.27 -16.05
CA GLY A 116 -2.21 11.68 -15.36
C GLY A 116 -2.47 10.94 -14.06
N GLY A 117 -1.45 10.36 -13.45
CA GLY A 117 -1.57 9.60 -12.19
C GLY A 117 -2.12 10.42 -11.04
N PHE A 118 -1.75 11.69 -10.95
CA PHE A 118 -2.28 12.60 -9.94
C PHE A 118 -3.78 12.81 -10.09
N ASP A 119 -4.27 13.09 -11.30
CA ASP A 119 -5.70 13.35 -11.55
C ASP A 119 -6.53 12.08 -11.34
N LYS A 120 -6.00 10.92 -11.74
CA LYS A 120 -6.62 9.62 -11.48
C LYS A 120 -6.72 9.34 -9.97
N LEU A 121 -5.65 9.60 -9.22
CA LEU A 121 -5.63 9.43 -7.77
C LEU A 121 -6.61 10.39 -7.09
N LEU A 122 -6.65 11.65 -7.50
CA LEU A 122 -7.58 12.64 -6.96
C LEU A 122 -9.03 12.20 -7.17
N SER A 123 -9.39 11.76 -8.37
CA SER A 123 -10.73 11.25 -8.69
C SER A 123 -11.11 10.03 -7.85
N LYS A 124 -10.18 9.11 -7.65
CA LYS A 124 -10.38 7.93 -6.81
C LYS A 124 -10.56 8.28 -5.33
N LEU A 125 -9.80 9.26 -4.84
CA LEU A 125 -9.94 9.78 -3.48
C LEU A 125 -11.28 10.48 -3.25
N GLU A 126 -11.75 11.28 -4.20
CA GLU A 126 -13.06 11.91 -4.14
C GLU A 126 -14.19 10.88 -4.07
N ALA A 127 -14.08 9.82 -4.87
CA ALA A 127 -15.05 8.72 -4.86
C ALA A 127 -15.02 7.91 -3.55
N ALA A 128 -13.84 7.60 -3.02
CA ALA A 128 -13.67 6.75 -1.84
C ALA A 128 -13.84 7.49 -0.51
N ALA A 129 -13.40 8.75 -0.43
CA ALA A 129 -13.37 9.53 0.80
C ALA A 129 -14.43 10.65 0.87
N GLY A 130 -15.22 10.83 -0.18
CA GLY A 130 -16.32 11.80 -0.17
C GLY A 130 -15.90 13.24 0.19
N GLY A 131 -14.70 13.66 -0.18
CA GLY A 131 -14.15 14.97 0.17
C GLY A 131 -13.54 15.08 1.57
N GLN A 132 -13.49 13.99 2.32
CA GLN A 132 -12.87 13.94 3.66
C GLN A 132 -11.35 13.74 3.61
N PHE A 133 -10.69 14.44 2.74
CA PHE A 133 -9.24 14.44 2.65
C PHE A 133 -8.71 15.86 2.43
N LYS A 134 -7.44 16.05 2.76
CA LYS A 134 -6.74 17.32 2.50
C LYS A 134 -5.56 17.05 1.57
N VAL A 135 -5.35 17.95 0.62
CA VAL A 135 -4.17 17.99 -0.22
C VAL A 135 -3.15 18.93 0.43
N VAL A 136 -1.96 18.43 0.70
CA VAL A 136 -0.84 19.21 1.23
C VAL A 136 0.29 19.20 0.21
N LYS A 137 0.71 20.41 -0.16
CA LYS A 137 1.85 20.61 -1.07
C LYS A 137 3.04 21.12 -0.27
N GLU A 138 4.12 20.38 -0.29
CA GLU A 138 5.39 20.75 0.33
C GLU A 138 6.49 20.69 -0.71
N ASN A 139 7.01 21.84 -1.10
CA ASN A 139 8.02 21.93 -2.16
C ASN A 139 7.56 21.22 -3.46
N LYS A 140 8.25 20.15 -3.84
CA LYS A 140 8.00 19.36 -5.06
C LYS A 140 7.18 18.10 -4.81
N ARG A 141 6.70 17.90 -3.58
CA ARG A 141 5.94 16.74 -3.16
C ARG A 141 4.50 17.12 -2.85
N VAL A 142 3.61 16.22 -3.19
CA VAL A 142 2.20 16.31 -2.84
C VAL A 142 1.85 15.11 -1.98
N LYS A 143 1.10 15.35 -0.93
CA LYS A 143 0.55 14.31 -0.07
C LYS A 143 -0.92 14.55 0.17
N PHE A 144 -1.66 13.47 0.34
CA PHE A 144 -3.07 13.47 0.72
C PHE A 144 -3.19 13.00 2.16
N MET A 145 -3.98 13.68 2.96
CA MET A 145 -4.24 13.30 4.34
C MET A 145 -5.72 12.95 4.50
N ILE A 146 -5.98 11.71 4.91
CA ILE A 146 -7.30 11.20 5.26
C ILE A 146 -7.35 11.04 6.77
N ARG A 147 -8.40 11.56 7.41
CA ARG A 147 -8.59 11.51 8.87
C ARG A 147 -9.82 10.68 9.24
N GLY A 148 -9.97 10.42 10.54
CA GLY A 148 -11.11 9.70 11.09
C GLY A 148 -11.03 8.19 10.86
N LEU A 149 -9.82 7.65 10.87
CA LEU A 149 -9.59 6.21 10.80
C LEU A 149 -9.59 5.63 12.21
N GLU A 150 -10.43 4.64 12.44
CA GLU A 150 -10.60 4.04 13.77
C GLU A 150 -9.58 2.94 14.05
N SER A 151 -9.01 2.34 13.00
CA SER A 151 -8.09 1.20 13.09
C SER A 151 -7.21 1.08 11.85
N LEU A 152 -6.22 0.20 11.91
CA LEU A 152 -5.41 -0.17 10.76
C LEU A 152 -6.25 -0.85 9.67
N ASP A 153 -7.25 -1.64 10.08
CA ASP A 153 -8.22 -2.26 9.16
C ASP A 153 -9.00 -1.21 8.37
N SER A 154 -9.51 -0.17 9.04
CA SER A 154 -10.24 0.91 8.38
C SER A 154 -9.35 1.71 7.42
N ALA A 155 -8.06 1.85 7.75
CA ALA A 155 -7.07 2.46 6.86
C ALA A 155 -6.86 1.60 5.60
N LEU A 156 -6.71 0.29 5.76
CA LEU A 156 -6.57 -0.62 4.63
C LEU A 156 -7.82 -0.63 3.74
N GLU A 157 -9.01 -0.74 4.32
CA GLU A 157 -10.28 -0.68 3.59
C GLU A 157 -10.39 0.60 2.75
N LYS A 158 -10.04 1.75 3.35
CA LYS A 158 -10.05 3.03 2.64
C LYS A 158 -9.03 3.05 1.49
N LEU A 159 -7.84 2.55 1.72
CA LEU A 159 -6.79 2.48 0.70
C LEU A 159 -7.15 1.51 -0.43
N GLN A 160 -7.78 0.38 -0.11
CA GLN A 160 -8.30 -0.56 -1.11
C GLN A 160 -9.40 0.08 -1.97
N ALA A 161 -10.32 0.83 -1.35
CA ALA A 161 -11.36 1.56 -2.07
C ALA A 161 -10.75 2.59 -3.05
N VAL A 162 -9.66 3.25 -2.67
CA VAL A 162 -8.91 4.16 -3.56
C VAL A 162 -8.20 3.39 -4.67
N SER A 163 -7.61 2.24 -4.35
CA SER A 163 -6.90 1.38 -5.32
C SER A 163 -7.86 0.75 -6.33
N ASP A 164 -8.96 0.17 -5.83
CA ASP A 164 -9.96 -0.54 -6.64
C ASP A 164 -10.91 0.40 -7.40
N GLY A 165 -10.79 1.70 -7.21
CA GLY A 165 -11.62 2.74 -7.82
C GLY A 165 -11.58 2.78 -9.34
N GLU A 166 -11.64 1.61 -9.98
CA GLU A 166 -12.20 1.44 -11.29
C GLU A 166 -13.72 1.61 -11.16
N SER A 167 -14.17 2.78 -11.66
CA SER A 167 -15.50 2.94 -12.25
C SER A 167 -16.50 1.88 -11.83
N THR A 168 -17.29 2.14 -10.81
CA THR A 168 -18.70 1.75 -10.95
C THR A 168 -19.23 2.54 -12.15
N HIS A 169 -18.94 2.04 -13.33
CA HIS A 169 -19.76 2.33 -14.47
C HIS A 169 -21.12 1.68 -14.16
N VAL A 170 -21.96 2.43 -13.49
CA VAL A 170 -23.37 2.08 -13.41
C VAL A 170 -23.86 2.12 -14.83
N PRO A 171 -24.28 0.99 -15.44
CA PRO A 171 -24.98 1.05 -16.69
C PRO A 171 -26.22 1.90 -16.44
N ILE A 172 -26.31 3.02 -17.12
CA ILE A 172 -27.56 3.76 -17.19
C ILE A 172 -28.47 2.86 -18.01
N GLU A 173 -29.29 2.08 -17.35
CA GLU A 173 -30.43 1.46 -17.99
C GLU A 173 -31.38 2.59 -18.36
N GLN A 174 -31.56 2.74 -19.67
CA GLN A 174 -32.68 3.50 -20.20
C GLN A 174 -33.95 2.67 -20.06
#